data_ccce0f5d4c4c123d57a62c355f965f6b
#
_entry.id   ccce0f5d4c4c123d57a62c355f965f6b
#
_cell.length_a   1.000
_cell.length_b   1.000
_cell.length_c   1.000
_cell.angle_alpha   90.00
_cell.angle_beta   90.00
_cell.angle_gamma   90.00
#
_symmetry.space_group_name_H-M   'P 1'
#
loop_
_entity.id
_entity.type
_entity.pdbx_description
1 polymer ?
#
loop_
_entity_poly.entity_id
_entity_poly.type
_entity_poly.pdbx_seq_one_letter_code
_entity_poly.pdbx_strand_id
1 'polypeptide(L)'
;MQDRAEILAGDARLQAFGGNRTALVVFLGVSGALFLMAIVVAVAFILTADGTPRTLDSDFRVFWAAARIILSGDPLAAFDDARLEVEYGEVTEAWMPWLYPPGYLFLIAPFGLLPYAVAYLAMTLISVAAMALAARPFAGGVRPVWAALALAPAYLPALVIGQNSLIWLAVLLAALHALRTGRAVLAGVLIGCLTLKPQLGLLIPFALLAAWQWRTILAAAATTILLAALPTLVTGVGYWQLLIEKLGLHADRMVTLIGELDLTVGPFFFASMLGLPTPAALALQWTITGIAALSVFVFWRSPRIGFDAKAALLLIAILLSAPYLWYYEAAMMPAIGLFLLRAGILTTRPLHLLLLLFLWIGAGLQSANVFLHLVPDRYLGGLIVTPVLLITFALCWHHLLAARKAAS
;
A
#
# COMPACT_ATOMS: atom_id res chain seq x y z
N MET A 1 -20.45 -3.81 15.11
CA MET A 1 -21.03 -4.84 14.22
C MET A 1 -21.72 -4.10 13.10
N GLN A 2 -21.39 -4.37 11.84
CA GLN A 2 -22.05 -3.74 10.68
C GLN A 2 -23.48 -4.30 10.56
N ASP A 3 -24.45 -3.45 10.23
CA ASP A 3 -25.80 -3.90 9.96
C ASP A 3 -25.80 -4.80 8.69
N ARG A 4 -26.50 -5.92 8.76
CA ARG A 4 -26.66 -6.87 7.64
C ARG A 4 -27.27 -6.18 6.41
N ALA A 5 -28.16 -5.22 6.60
CA ALA A 5 -28.73 -4.43 5.54
C ALA A 5 -27.69 -3.60 4.77
N GLU A 6 -26.71 -3.04 5.48
CA GLU A 6 -25.62 -2.28 4.86
C GLU A 6 -24.70 -3.18 4.00
N ILE A 7 -24.39 -4.38 4.48
CA ILE A 7 -23.62 -5.36 3.70
C ILE A 7 -24.34 -5.71 2.39
N LEU A 8 -25.64 -6.03 2.48
CA LEU A 8 -26.46 -6.38 1.32
C LEU A 8 -26.57 -5.23 0.33
N ALA A 9 -26.72 -3.99 0.82
CA ALA A 9 -26.75 -2.80 -0.04
C ALA A 9 -25.41 -2.60 -0.78
N GLY A 10 -24.27 -2.80 -0.10
CA GLY A 10 -22.97 -2.77 -0.72
C GLY A 10 -22.79 -3.85 -1.80
N ASP A 11 -23.23 -5.07 -1.51
CA ASP A 11 -23.17 -6.18 -2.46
C ASP A 11 -24.07 -5.94 -3.69
N ALA A 12 -25.27 -5.35 -3.52
CA ALA A 12 -26.15 -4.99 -4.62
C ALA A 12 -25.52 -3.93 -5.56
N ARG A 13 -24.78 -2.96 -5.00
CA ARG A 13 -24.05 -1.96 -5.81
C ARG A 13 -22.91 -2.60 -6.62
N LEU A 14 -22.22 -3.58 -6.05
CA LEU A 14 -21.21 -4.35 -6.77
C LEU A 14 -21.82 -5.21 -7.88
N GLN A 15 -22.99 -5.80 -7.66
CA GLN A 15 -23.72 -6.53 -8.68
C GLN A 15 -24.12 -5.61 -9.84
N ALA A 16 -24.59 -4.40 -9.53
CA ALA A 16 -24.92 -3.39 -10.55
C ALA A 16 -23.68 -2.97 -11.36
N PHE A 17 -22.53 -2.77 -10.71
CA PHE A 17 -21.27 -2.50 -11.39
C PHE A 17 -20.82 -3.70 -12.23
N GLY A 18 -20.87 -4.91 -11.69
CA GLY A 18 -20.52 -6.15 -12.39
C GLY A 18 -21.45 -6.47 -13.56
N GLY A 19 -22.68 -5.94 -13.58
CA GLY A 19 -23.61 -5.99 -14.71
C GLY A 19 -23.32 -4.97 -15.82
N ASN A 20 -22.48 -3.97 -15.56
CA ASN A 20 -22.08 -2.98 -16.54
C ASN A 20 -20.97 -3.52 -17.45
N ARG A 21 -21.37 -4.17 -18.56
CA ARG A 21 -20.44 -4.80 -19.51
C ARG A 21 -19.41 -3.81 -20.07
N THR A 22 -19.81 -2.59 -20.38
CA THR A 22 -18.90 -1.56 -20.92
C THR A 22 -17.82 -1.20 -19.91
N ALA A 23 -18.20 -0.93 -18.65
CA ALA A 23 -17.24 -0.65 -17.61
C ALA A 23 -16.26 -1.83 -17.42
N LEU A 24 -16.78 -3.06 -17.32
CA LEU A 24 -15.92 -4.25 -17.16
C LEU A 24 -14.95 -4.45 -18.33
N VAL A 25 -15.41 -4.27 -19.56
CA VAL A 25 -14.54 -4.37 -20.76
C VAL A 25 -13.43 -3.33 -20.70
N VAL A 26 -13.73 -2.08 -20.32
CA VAL A 26 -12.72 -1.02 -20.17
C VAL A 26 -11.71 -1.39 -19.08
N PHE A 27 -12.19 -1.77 -17.89
CA PHE A 27 -11.31 -2.10 -16.76
C PHE A 27 -10.43 -3.31 -17.06
N LEU A 28 -10.99 -4.39 -17.56
CA LEU A 28 -10.24 -5.61 -17.92
C LEU A 28 -9.31 -5.39 -19.12
N GLY A 29 -9.75 -4.59 -20.10
CA GLY A 29 -8.95 -4.23 -21.27
C GLY A 29 -7.71 -3.42 -20.89
N VAL A 30 -7.87 -2.39 -20.05
CA VAL A 30 -6.74 -1.59 -19.52
C VAL A 30 -5.81 -2.48 -18.68
N SER A 31 -6.37 -3.33 -17.81
CA SER A 31 -5.57 -4.27 -17.03
C SER A 31 -4.77 -5.20 -17.93
N GLY A 32 -5.43 -5.84 -18.89
CA GLY A 32 -4.78 -6.75 -19.84
C GLY A 32 -3.67 -6.08 -20.64
N ALA A 33 -3.91 -4.85 -21.12
CA ALA A 33 -2.92 -4.08 -21.88
C ALA A 33 -1.67 -3.76 -21.03
N LEU A 34 -1.86 -3.28 -19.80
CA LEU A 34 -0.75 -2.92 -18.92
C LEU A 34 0.03 -4.14 -18.43
N PHE A 35 -0.65 -5.26 -18.08
CA PHE A 35 0.04 -6.50 -17.73
C PHE A 35 0.78 -7.12 -18.93
N LEU A 36 0.16 -7.15 -20.11
CA LEU A 36 0.83 -7.63 -21.32
C LEU A 36 2.06 -6.80 -21.64
N MET A 37 1.97 -5.48 -21.53
CA MET A 37 3.11 -4.59 -21.71
C MET A 37 4.21 -4.89 -20.69
N ALA A 38 3.89 -5.07 -19.41
CA ALA A 38 4.86 -5.42 -18.39
C ALA A 38 5.56 -6.77 -18.70
N ILE A 39 4.81 -7.76 -19.18
CA ILE A 39 5.36 -9.06 -19.62
C ILE A 39 6.29 -8.88 -20.83
N VAL A 40 5.86 -8.12 -21.85
CA VAL A 40 6.67 -7.88 -23.06
C VAL A 40 7.98 -7.20 -22.70
N VAL A 41 7.94 -6.18 -21.83
CA VAL A 41 9.14 -5.49 -21.34
C VAL A 41 10.06 -6.43 -20.57
N ALA A 42 9.51 -7.25 -19.65
CA ALA A 42 10.29 -8.21 -18.88
C ALA A 42 10.97 -9.26 -19.80
N VAL A 43 10.24 -9.76 -20.79
CA VAL A 43 10.79 -10.70 -21.79
C VAL A 43 11.87 -10.03 -22.66
N ALA A 44 11.61 -8.81 -23.14
CA ALA A 44 12.60 -8.06 -23.92
C ALA A 44 13.88 -7.80 -23.09
N PHE A 45 13.74 -7.42 -21.82
CA PHE A 45 14.87 -7.25 -20.91
C PHE A 45 15.69 -8.54 -20.74
N ILE A 46 15.03 -9.69 -20.56
CA ILE A 46 15.69 -11.00 -20.43
C ILE A 46 16.41 -11.37 -21.75
N LEU A 47 15.79 -11.14 -22.91
CA LEU A 47 16.33 -11.51 -24.20
C LEU A 47 17.48 -10.60 -24.67
N THR A 48 17.49 -9.33 -24.23
CA THR A 48 18.55 -8.36 -24.57
C THR A 48 19.71 -8.35 -23.59
N ALA A 49 19.62 -9.11 -22.50
CA ALA A 49 20.72 -9.26 -21.56
C ALA A 49 21.87 -10.07 -22.21
N ASP A 50 23.06 -9.46 -22.26
CA ASP A 50 24.29 -10.02 -22.89
C ASP A 50 24.86 -11.25 -22.16
N GLY A 51 24.00 -12.17 -21.72
CA GLY A 51 24.38 -13.37 -20.97
C GLY A 51 24.81 -13.10 -19.52
N THR A 52 24.88 -11.85 -19.09
CA THR A 52 25.01 -11.48 -17.68
C THR A 52 23.64 -11.59 -17.03
N PRO A 53 23.48 -12.29 -15.90
CA PRO A 53 22.23 -12.24 -15.14
C PRO A 53 22.03 -10.81 -14.64
N ARG A 54 21.40 -9.97 -15.45
CA ARG A 54 20.90 -8.68 -14.95
C ARG A 54 19.73 -9.01 -14.04
N THR A 55 20.02 -9.03 -12.76
CA THR A 55 18.96 -9.01 -11.75
C THR A 55 18.22 -7.70 -11.93
N LEU A 56 16.88 -7.76 -12.01
CA LEU A 56 16.05 -6.55 -11.96
C LEU A 56 16.50 -5.75 -10.75
N ASP A 57 16.88 -4.49 -10.94
CA ASP A 57 17.18 -3.55 -9.87
C ASP A 57 15.89 -3.34 -9.08
N SER A 58 15.72 -4.06 -7.99
CA SER A 58 14.45 -4.18 -7.30
C SER A 58 14.66 -4.16 -5.79
N ASP A 59 13.73 -3.56 -5.06
CA ASP A 59 13.74 -3.53 -3.59
C ASP A 59 13.76 -4.95 -2.98
N PHE A 60 13.31 -5.97 -3.71
CA PHE A 60 13.35 -7.35 -3.25
C PHE A 60 14.79 -7.85 -3.03
N ARG A 61 15.78 -7.30 -3.72
CA ARG A 61 17.21 -7.62 -3.48
C ARG A 61 17.60 -7.35 -2.03
N VAL A 62 17.16 -6.21 -1.49
CA VAL A 62 17.43 -5.84 -0.09
C VAL A 62 16.82 -6.88 0.84
N PHE A 63 15.58 -7.31 0.58
CA PHE A 63 14.92 -8.32 1.41
C PHE A 63 15.63 -9.66 1.33
N TRP A 64 15.99 -10.09 0.13
CA TRP A 64 16.70 -11.35 -0.08
C TRP A 64 18.11 -11.34 0.50
N ALA A 65 18.87 -10.25 0.32
CA ALA A 65 20.19 -10.09 0.91
C ALA A 65 20.14 -10.09 2.45
N ALA A 66 19.23 -9.30 3.05
CA ALA A 66 19.03 -9.30 4.49
C ALA A 66 18.59 -10.68 5.02
N ALA A 67 17.78 -11.43 4.25
CA ALA A 67 17.41 -12.79 4.60
C ALA A 67 18.62 -13.75 4.61
N ARG A 68 19.56 -13.61 3.70
CA ARG A 68 20.81 -14.39 3.70
C ARG A 68 21.73 -14.01 4.85
N ILE A 69 21.83 -12.72 5.14
CA ILE A 69 22.65 -12.19 6.23
C ILE A 69 22.16 -12.73 7.58
N ILE A 70 20.84 -12.72 7.87
CA ILE A 70 20.35 -13.31 9.13
C ILE A 70 20.63 -14.81 9.21
N LEU A 71 20.54 -15.53 8.10
CA LEU A 71 20.85 -16.97 8.07
C LEU A 71 22.34 -17.27 8.26
N SER A 72 23.21 -16.31 7.98
CA SER A 72 24.65 -16.43 8.30
C SER A 72 24.98 -16.20 9.78
N GLY A 73 23.99 -15.80 10.59
CA GLY A 73 24.13 -15.62 12.03
C GLY A 73 24.54 -14.21 12.49
N ASP A 74 24.63 -13.24 11.57
CA ASP A 74 24.94 -11.84 11.90
C ASP A 74 23.83 -10.88 11.48
N PRO A 75 22.71 -10.80 12.23
CA PRO A 75 21.58 -9.97 11.87
C PRO A 75 21.87 -8.46 11.84
N LEU A 76 22.90 -7.98 12.54
CA LEU A 76 23.27 -6.57 12.57
C LEU A 76 23.98 -6.14 11.27
N ALA A 77 24.63 -7.07 10.58
CA ALA A 77 25.27 -6.80 9.29
C ALA A 77 24.25 -6.44 8.17
N ALA A 78 22.94 -6.63 8.39
CA ALA A 78 21.92 -6.11 7.47
C ALA A 78 21.91 -4.56 7.39
N PHE A 79 22.49 -3.86 8.37
CA PHE A 79 22.64 -2.40 8.35
C PHE A 79 23.95 -1.92 7.73
N ASP A 80 24.85 -2.82 7.36
CA ASP A 80 26.07 -2.53 6.62
C ASP A 80 25.75 -2.55 5.11
N ASP A 81 25.77 -1.37 4.48
CA ASP A 81 25.45 -1.21 3.07
C ASP A 81 26.42 -2.00 2.17
N ALA A 82 27.73 -2.04 2.52
CA ALA A 82 28.71 -2.81 1.77
C ALA A 82 28.46 -4.33 1.88
N ARG A 83 28.02 -4.79 3.04
CA ARG A 83 27.66 -6.21 3.25
C ARG A 83 26.40 -6.60 2.47
N LEU A 84 25.40 -5.71 2.43
CA LEU A 84 24.22 -5.91 1.58
C LEU A 84 24.62 -5.98 0.10
N GLU A 85 25.46 -5.06 -0.38
CA GLU A 85 25.91 -5.02 -1.78
C GLU A 85 26.66 -6.31 -2.19
N VAL A 86 27.47 -6.86 -1.33
CA VAL A 86 28.13 -8.16 -1.57
C VAL A 86 27.10 -9.27 -1.77
N GLU A 87 26.04 -9.31 -0.99
CA GLU A 87 24.99 -10.33 -1.14
C GLU A 87 24.12 -10.11 -2.39
N TYR A 88 23.95 -8.87 -2.89
CA TYR A 88 23.28 -8.62 -4.17
C TYR A 88 24.08 -9.13 -5.38
N GLY A 89 25.41 -9.24 -5.26
CA GLY A 89 26.28 -9.60 -6.36
C GLY A 89 26.61 -8.48 -7.35
N GLU A 90 26.16 -7.25 -7.11
CA GLU A 90 26.43 -6.07 -7.94
C GLU A 90 26.45 -4.80 -7.08
N VAL A 91 27.37 -3.89 -7.40
CA VAL A 91 27.37 -2.53 -6.87
C VAL A 91 26.31 -1.74 -7.63
N THR A 92 25.22 -1.35 -6.96
CA THR A 92 24.24 -0.47 -7.56
C THR A 92 24.55 0.98 -7.20
N GLU A 93 24.35 1.92 -8.13
CA GLU A 93 24.46 3.36 -7.82
C GLU A 93 23.36 3.82 -6.86
N ALA A 94 22.27 3.05 -6.77
CA ALA A 94 21.14 3.33 -5.91
C ALA A 94 21.41 2.87 -4.48
N TRP A 95 21.38 3.81 -3.54
CA TRP A 95 21.44 3.48 -2.12
C TRP A 95 20.12 2.86 -1.65
N MET A 96 20.14 1.58 -1.31
CA MET A 96 18.98 0.81 -0.86
C MET A 96 19.25 0.18 0.52
N PRO A 97 19.10 0.94 1.62
CA PRO A 97 19.41 0.46 2.95
C PRO A 97 18.31 -0.46 3.51
N TRP A 98 18.69 -1.29 4.49
CA TRP A 98 17.74 -2.02 5.32
C TRP A 98 17.07 -1.08 6.32
N LEU A 99 15.71 -0.98 6.27
CA LEU A 99 14.92 -0.02 7.08
C LEU A 99 13.75 -0.69 7.82
N TYR A 100 13.84 -1.99 8.08
CA TYR A 100 12.73 -2.74 8.67
C TYR A 100 13.02 -3.20 10.10
N PRO A 101 11.97 -3.32 10.96
CA PRO A 101 12.12 -3.81 12.32
C PRO A 101 12.53 -5.29 12.33
N PRO A 102 13.10 -5.80 13.46
CA PRO A 102 13.68 -7.13 13.52
C PRO A 102 12.65 -8.24 13.23
N GLY A 103 11.37 -8.02 13.55
CA GLY A 103 10.30 -8.97 13.21
C GLY A 103 10.15 -9.22 11.71
N TYR A 104 10.38 -8.19 10.88
CA TYR A 104 10.32 -8.35 9.43
C TYR A 104 11.52 -9.15 8.91
N LEU A 105 12.70 -8.95 9.49
CA LEU A 105 13.90 -9.71 9.13
C LEU A 105 13.68 -11.23 9.30
N PHE A 106 13.06 -11.64 10.42
CA PHE A 106 12.73 -13.05 10.63
C PHE A 106 11.65 -13.58 9.68
N LEU A 107 10.67 -12.72 9.33
CA LEU A 107 9.62 -13.08 8.41
C LEU A 107 10.16 -13.38 7.00
N ILE A 108 11.16 -12.63 6.54
CA ILE A 108 11.77 -12.82 5.22
C ILE A 108 12.89 -13.88 5.20
N ALA A 109 13.42 -14.29 6.35
CA ALA A 109 14.53 -15.22 6.44
C ALA A 109 14.36 -16.50 5.57
N PRO A 110 13.18 -17.13 5.47
CA PRO A 110 12.99 -18.31 4.62
C PRO A 110 13.30 -18.08 3.14
N PHE A 111 13.14 -16.84 2.65
CA PHE A 111 13.44 -16.49 1.25
C PHE A 111 14.96 -16.53 0.97
N GLY A 112 15.80 -16.32 1.97
CA GLY A 112 17.25 -16.44 1.85
C GLY A 112 17.76 -17.86 1.60
N LEU A 113 16.93 -18.88 1.83
CA LEU A 113 17.23 -20.28 1.50
C LEU A 113 17.04 -20.61 0.01
N LEU A 114 16.37 -19.73 -0.72
CA LEU A 114 16.02 -19.94 -2.13
C LEU A 114 16.94 -19.13 -3.04
N PRO A 115 17.21 -19.59 -4.27
CA PRO A 115 17.81 -18.75 -5.30
C PRO A 115 16.94 -17.50 -5.52
N TYR A 116 17.58 -16.37 -5.82
CA TYR A 116 16.92 -15.06 -5.94
C TYR A 116 15.63 -15.09 -6.78
N ALA A 117 15.70 -15.66 -8.01
CA ALA A 117 14.55 -15.70 -8.92
C ALA A 117 13.37 -16.51 -8.35
N VAL A 118 13.66 -17.60 -7.63
CA VAL A 118 12.64 -18.45 -7.00
C VAL A 118 12.01 -17.71 -5.80
N ALA A 119 12.83 -17.05 -5.00
CA ALA A 119 12.40 -16.25 -3.87
C ALA A 119 11.50 -15.06 -4.32
N TYR A 120 11.91 -14.37 -5.38
CA TYR A 120 11.13 -13.27 -5.98
C TYR A 120 9.78 -13.75 -6.51
N LEU A 121 9.77 -14.87 -7.27
CA LEU A 121 8.53 -15.46 -7.78
C LEU A 121 7.61 -15.92 -6.62
N ALA A 122 8.17 -16.54 -5.58
CA ALA A 122 7.41 -16.95 -4.41
C ALA A 122 6.78 -15.74 -3.70
N MET A 123 7.54 -14.65 -3.49
CA MET A 123 7.04 -13.40 -2.89
C MET A 123 5.90 -12.80 -3.73
N THR A 124 6.07 -12.76 -5.06
CA THR A 124 5.06 -12.28 -6.01
C THR A 124 3.77 -13.11 -5.93
N LEU A 125 3.87 -14.42 -5.98
CA LEU A 125 2.72 -15.34 -5.92
C LEU A 125 2.00 -15.25 -4.57
N ILE A 126 2.75 -15.20 -3.46
CA ILE A 126 2.20 -15.02 -2.11
C ILE A 126 1.46 -13.68 -2.02
N SER A 127 2.03 -12.59 -2.54
CA SER A 127 1.43 -11.26 -2.52
C SER A 127 0.11 -11.21 -3.27
N VAL A 128 0.07 -11.76 -4.50
CA VAL A 128 -1.16 -11.81 -5.31
C VAL A 128 -2.21 -12.72 -4.69
N ALA A 129 -1.82 -13.89 -4.21
CA ALA A 129 -2.73 -14.83 -3.57
C ALA A 129 -3.33 -14.25 -2.27
N ALA A 130 -2.49 -13.65 -1.41
CA ALA A 130 -2.94 -13.00 -0.18
C ALA A 130 -3.94 -11.88 -0.48
N MET A 131 -3.65 -11.03 -1.47
CA MET A 131 -4.55 -9.95 -1.87
C MET A 131 -5.87 -10.48 -2.44
N ALA A 132 -5.84 -11.48 -3.33
CA ALA A 132 -7.02 -12.09 -3.90
C ALA A 132 -7.93 -12.71 -2.82
N LEU A 133 -7.34 -13.42 -1.85
CA LEU A 133 -8.06 -14.02 -0.74
C LEU A 133 -8.66 -12.96 0.19
N ALA A 134 -7.90 -11.93 0.55
CA ALA A 134 -8.32 -10.86 1.45
C ALA A 134 -9.42 -9.97 0.83
N ALA A 135 -9.43 -9.77 -0.49
CA ALA A 135 -10.45 -9.01 -1.20
C ALA A 135 -11.78 -9.77 -1.34
N ARG A 136 -11.75 -11.12 -1.33
CA ARG A 136 -12.93 -11.96 -1.58
C ARG A 136 -14.15 -11.63 -0.72
N PRO A 137 -14.04 -11.40 0.61
CA PRO A 137 -15.19 -11.08 1.47
C PRO A 137 -15.87 -9.75 1.14
N PHE A 138 -15.19 -8.88 0.38
CA PHE A 138 -15.69 -7.56 0.00
C PHE A 138 -16.21 -7.51 -1.44
N ALA A 139 -15.99 -8.55 -2.23
CA ALA A 139 -16.40 -8.60 -3.64
C ALA A 139 -17.87 -8.94 -3.85
N GLY A 140 -18.68 -9.10 -2.79
CA GLY A 140 -20.12 -9.32 -2.86
C GLY A 140 -20.55 -10.59 -3.63
N GLY A 141 -19.67 -11.60 -3.73
CA GLY A 141 -19.92 -12.81 -4.54
C GLY A 141 -19.82 -12.60 -6.06
N VAL A 142 -19.48 -11.39 -6.52
CA VAL A 142 -19.40 -11.03 -7.95
C VAL A 142 -18.03 -11.41 -8.50
N ARG A 143 -17.92 -12.57 -9.16
CA ARG A 143 -16.65 -13.09 -9.70
C ARG A 143 -15.89 -12.10 -10.58
N PRO A 144 -16.52 -11.36 -11.54
CA PRO A 144 -15.80 -10.39 -12.35
C PRO A 144 -15.18 -9.25 -11.52
N VAL A 145 -15.86 -8.78 -10.48
CA VAL A 145 -15.34 -7.73 -9.58
C VAL A 145 -14.17 -8.27 -8.78
N TRP A 146 -14.27 -9.51 -8.29
CA TRP A 146 -13.16 -10.16 -7.58
C TRP A 146 -11.94 -10.38 -8.48
N ALA A 147 -12.13 -10.90 -9.69
CA ALA A 147 -11.04 -11.08 -10.66
C ALA A 147 -10.39 -9.75 -11.03
N ALA A 148 -11.22 -8.74 -11.26
CA ALA A 148 -10.79 -7.41 -11.51
C ALA A 148 -9.92 -6.86 -10.37
N LEU A 149 -10.34 -6.98 -9.12
CA LEU A 149 -9.54 -6.57 -7.95
C LEU A 149 -8.22 -7.33 -7.83
N ALA A 150 -8.20 -8.61 -8.16
CA ALA A 150 -6.99 -9.42 -8.11
C ALA A 150 -5.95 -9.01 -9.18
N LEU A 151 -6.40 -8.37 -10.27
CA LEU A 151 -5.58 -8.00 -11.43
C LEU A 151 -5.53 -6.48 -11.65
N ALA A 152 -5.63 -5.68 -10.60
CA ALA A 152 -5.57 -4.23 -10.75
C ALA A 152 -4.17 -3.75 -11.17
N PRO A 153 -4.06 -2.89 -12.21
CA PRO A 153 -2.78 -2.36 -12.67
C PRO A 153 -2.01 -1.58 -11.61
N ALA A 154 -2.69 -1.03 -10.61
CA ALA A 154 -2.07 -0.38 -9.45
C ALA A 154 -1.09 -1.29 -8.69
N TYR A 155 -1.17 -2.62 -8.85
CA TYR A 155 -0.27 -3.58 -8.20
C TYR A 155 1.06 -3.74 -8.94
N LEU A 156 1.11 -3.40 -10.24
CA LEU A 156 2.29 -3.57 -11.07
C LEU A 156 3.57 -2.97 -10.46
N PRO A 157 3.56 -1.72 -9.95
CA PRO A 157 4.75 -1.17 -9.31
C PRO A 157 5.29 -2.04 -8.18
N ALA A 158 4.40 -2.48 -7.25
CA ALA A 158 4.80 -3.30 -6.12
C ALA A 158 5.28 -4.71 -6.54
N LEU A 159 4.67 -5.28 -7.58
CA LEU A 159 5.04 -6.60 -8.10
C LEU A 159 6.39 -6.55 -8.82
N VAL A 160 6.60 -5.55 -9.69
CA VAL A 160 7.83 -5.41 -10.49
C VAL A 160 9.06 -5.20 -9.61
N ILE A 161 8.96 -4.40 -8.55
CA ILE A 161 10.08 -4.19 -7.63
C ILE A 161 10.12 -5.17 -6.45
N GLY A 162 9.12 -6.06 -6.34
CA GLY A 162 9.05 -7.08 -5.28
C GLY A 162 8.79 -6.53 -3.89
N GLN A 163 8.04 -5.41 -3.78
CA GLN A 163 7.67 -4.81 -2.51
C GLN A 163 6.53 -5.55 -1.79
N ASN A 164 6.50 -5.38 -0.47
CA ASN A 164 5.55 -6.03 0.43
C ASN A 164 4.19 -5.32 0.57
N SER A 165 3.95 -4.26 -0.20
CA SER A 165 2.75 -3.39 -0.08
C SER A 165 1.44 -4.15 -0.30
N LEU A 166 1.42 -5.14 -1.22
CA LEU A 166 0.24 -5.99 -1.44
C LEU A 166 -0.04 -6.89 -0.22
N ILE A 167 0.97 -7.46 0.40
CA ILE A 167 0.82 -8.28 1.62
C ILE A 167 0.30 -7.40 2.75
N TRP A 168 0.86 -6.18 2.89
CA TRP A 168 0.40 -5.23 3.89
C TRP A 168 -1.08 -4.88 3.70
N LEU A 169 -1.48 -4.57 2.46
CA LEU A 169 -2.89 -4.32 2.11
C LEU A 169 -3.76 -5.54 2.38
N ALA A 170 -3.32 -6.74 2.02
CA ALA A 170 -4.06 -7.97 2.27
C ALA A 170 -4.32 -8.19 3.77
N VAL A 171 -3.30 -7.98 4.61
CA VAL A 171 -3.43 -8.05 6.08
C VAL A 171 -4.40 -6.98 6.60
N LEU A 172 -4.33 -5.74 6.08
CA LEU A 172 -5.28 -4.68 6.44
C LEU A 172 -6.71 -5.04 6.04
N LEU A 173 -6.95 -5.55 4.84
CA LEU A 173 -8.28 -6.00 4.40
C LEU A 173 -8.79 -7.14 5.28
N ALA A 174 -7.96 -8.11 5.63
CA ALA A 174 -8.31 -9.18 6.55
C ALA A 174 -8.67 -8.64 7.95
N ALA A 175 -7.92 -7.63 8.45
CA ALA A 175 -8.22 -6.95 9.71
C ALA A 175 -9.55 -6.20 9.65
N LEU A 176 -9.81 -5.47 8.56
CA LEU A 176 -11.10 -4.79 8.33
C LEU A 176 -12.25 -5.80 8.25
N HIS A 177 -12.05 -6.95 7.61
CA HIS A 177 -13.06 -8.02 7.60
C HIS A 177 -13.30 -8.58 9.01
N ALA A 178 -12.25 -8.81 9.78
CA ALA A 178 -12.36 -9.28 11.17
C ALA A 178 -13.11 -8.25 12.05
N LEU A 179 -12.82 -6.94 11.90
CA LEU A 179 -13.57 -5.87 12.58
C LEU A 179 -15.05 -5.88 12.18
N ARG A 180 -15.33 -5.97 10.88
CA ARG A 180 -16.69 -6.01 10.33
C ARG A 180 -17.51 -7.18 10.87
N THR A 181 -16.86 -8.33 11.05
CA THR A 181 -17.49 -9.56 11.57
C THR A 181 -17.45 -9.70 13.09
N GLY A 182 -16.97 -8.69 13.83
CA GLY A 182 -16.92 -8.68 15.29
C GLY A 182 -15.80 -9.53 15.92
N ARG A 183 -14.82 -9.98 15.12
CA ARG A 183 -13.67 -10.78 15.59
C ARG A 183 -12.54 -9.86 16.08
N ALA A 184 -12.80 -9.16 17.21
CA ALA A 184 -11.95 -8.08 17.70
C ALA A 184 -10.49 -8.50 17.94
N VAL A 185 -10.26 -9.68 18.55
CA VAL A 185 -8.89 -10.16 18.84
C VAL A 185 -8.15 -10.47 17.56
N LEU A 186 -8.77 -11.17 16.60
CA LEU A 186 -8.17 -11.47 15.30
C LEU A 186 -7.82 -10.18 14.54
N ALA A 187 -8.73 -9.19 14.55
CA ALA A 187 -8.47 -7.90 13.97
C ALA A 187 -7.24 -7.22 14.60
N GLY A 188 -7.13 -7.29 15.92
CA GLY A 188 -5.98 -6.75 16.66
C GLY A 188 -4.68 -7.45 16.31
N VAL A 189 -4.66 -8.79 16.25
CA VAL A 189 -3.47 -9.55 15.85
C VAL A 189 -3.02 -9.13 14.44
N LEU A 190 -3.95 -9.06 13.48
CA LEU A 190 -3.63 -8.65 12.11
C LEU A 190 -3.13 -7.20 12.06
N ILE A 191 -3.71 -6.28 12.82
CA ILE A 191 -3.26 -4.89 12.91
C ILE A 191 -1.87 -4.81 13.54
N GLY A 192 -1.58 -5.62 14.58
CA GLY A 192 -0.25 -5.70 15.15
C GLY A 192 0.81 -6.16 14.13
N CYS A 193 0.47 -7.06 13.22
CA CYS A 193 1.37 -7.46 12.12
C CYS A 193 1.68 -6.30 11.14
N LEU A 194 0.79 -5.32 11.01
CA LEU A 194 1.02 -4.15 10.15
C LEU A 194 2.15 -3.25 10.65
N THR A 195 2.53 -3.35 11.91
CA THR A 195 3.66 -2.60 12.49
C THR A 195 5.03 -3.01 11.96
N LEU A 196 5.10 -4.08 11.16
CA LEU A 196 6.29 -4.42 10.39
C LEU A 196 6.60 -3.38 9.28
N LYS A 197 5.62 -2.52 8.92
CA LYS A 197 5.77 -1.32 8.08
C LYS A 197 4.98 -0.17 8.73
N PRO A 198 5.50 0.40 9.83
CA PRO A 198 4.72 1.21 10.77
C PRO A 198 4.21 2.53 10.17
N GLN A 199 4.92 3.12 9.20
CA GLN A 199 4.55 4.39 8.57
C GLN A 199 3.16 4.35 7.90
N LEU A 200 2.73 3.20 7.39
CA LEU A 200 1.39 3.05 6.79
C LEU A 200 0.30 2.81 7.84
N GLY A 201 0.67 2.39 9.04
CA GLY A 201 -0.26 2.11 10.14
C GLY A 201 -0.64 3.30 11.01
N LEU A 202 -0.02 4.48 10.80
CA LEU A 202 -0.08 5.65 11.71
C LEU A 202 -1.51 6.07 12.09
N LEU A 203 -2.47 5.98 11.16
CA LEU A 203 -3.84 6.43 11.39
C LEU A 203 -4.80 5.34 11.91
N ILE A 204 -4.39 4.08 11.93
CA ILE A 204 -5.22 2.98 12.42
C ILE A 204 -5.58 3.15 13.91
N PRO A 205 -4.66 3.55 14.82
CA PRO A 205 -5.00 3.82 16.21
C PRO A 205 -6.11 4.86 16.39
N PHE A 206 -6.12 5.93 15.58
CA PHE A 206 -7.18 6.96 15.64
C PHE A 206 -8.56 6.38 15.31
N ALA A 207 -8.63 5.50 14.30
CA ALA A 207 -9.86 4.80 13.94
C ALA A 207 -10.36 3.92 15.10
N LEU A 208 -9.48 3.11 15.68
CA LEU A 208 -9.81 2.18 16.76
C LEU A 208 -10.22 2.90 18.05
N LEU A 209 -9.52 3.98 18.42
CA LEU A 209 -9.85 4.82 19.58
C LEU A 209 -11.22 5.47 19.38
N ALA A 210 -11.48 6.07 18.23
CA ALA A 210 -12.76 6.69 17.91
C ALA A 210 -13.93 5.71 17.98
N ALA A 211 -13.71 4.46 17.59
CA ALA A 211 -14.71 3.39 17.62
C ALA A 211 -14.74 2.59 18.92
N TRP A 212 -13.98 2.98 19.95
CA TRP A 212 -13.88 2.29 21.25
C TRP A 212 -13.55 0.79 21.15
N GLN A 213 -12.64 0.42 20.21
CA GLN A 213 -12.27 -0.97 19.93
C GLN A 213 -11.16 -1.49 20.88
N TRP A 214 -11.38 -1.39 22.20
CA TRP A 214 -10.34 -1.70 23.20
C TRP A 214 -9.75 -3.10 23.11
N ARG A 215 -10.59 -4.13 22.84
CA ARG A 215 -10.11 -5.50 22.64
C ARG A 215 -9.16 -5.61 21.45
N THR A 216 -9.47 -4.91 20.37
CA THR A 216 -8.63 -4.85 19.17
C THR A 216 -7.33 -4.11 19.46
N ILE A 217 -7.39 -2.97 20.17
CA ILE A 217 -6.21 -2.18 20.56
C ILE A 217 -5.27 -3.01 21.42
N LEU A 218 -5.78 -3.69 22.46
CA LEU A 218 -4.95 -4.52 23.34
C LEU A 218 -4.32 -5.70 22.61
N ALA A 219 -5.06 -6.38 21.73
CA ALA A 219 -4.52 -7.46 20.92
C ALA A 219 -3.47 -6.95 19.92
N ALA A 220 -3.68 -5.78 19.29
CA ALA A 220 -2.71 -5.15 18.40
C ALA A 220 -1.42 -4.78 19.15
N ALA A 221 -1.55 -4.15 20.32
CA ALA A 221 -0.41 -3.78 21.15
C ALA A 221 0.40 -5.03 21.59
N ALA A 222 -0.28 -6.08 22.05
CA ALA A 222 0.35 -7.34 22.45
C ALA A 222 1.12 -7.96 21.26
N THR A 223 0.50 -8.02 20.07
CA THR A 223 1.15 -8.56 18.87
C THR A 223 2.34 -7.71 18.46
N THR A 224 2.22 -6.38 18.45
CA THR A 224 3.33 -5.46 18.15
C THR A 224 4.50 -5.67 19.11
N ILE A 225 4.23 -5.76 20.41
CA ILE A 225 5.26 -6.00 21.42
C ILE A 225 5.93 -7.35 21.20
N LEU A 226 5.17 -8.41 20.90
CA LEU A 226 5.73 -9.73 20.62
C LEU A 226 6.61 -9.73 19.36
N LEU A 227 6.17 -9.09 18.28
CA LEU A 227 6.92 -8.96 17.03
C LEU A 227 8.18 -8.09 17.18
N ALA A 228 8.22 -7.19 18.14
CA ALA A 228 9.41 -6.44 18.48
C ALA A 228 10.32 -7.22 19.45
N ALA A 229 9.78 -7.71 20.57
CA ALA A 229 10.53 -8.27 21.66
C ALA A 229 11.17 -9.63 21.33
N LEU A 230 10.40 -10.58 20.75
CA LEU A 230 10.92 -11.91 20.47
C LEU A 230 12.12 -11.90 19.52
N PRO A 231 12.08 -11.21 18.36
CA PRO A 231 13.25 -11.08 17.50
C PRO A 231 14.41 -10.34 18.19
N THR A 232 14.12 -9.34 19.03
CA THR A 232 15.16 -8.60 19.75
C THR A 232 15.95 -9.48 20.72
N LEU A 233 15.37 -10.55 21.26
CA LEU A 233 16.12 -11.52 22.07
C LEU A 233 17.25 -12.21 21.29
N VAL A 234 17.12 -12.30 19.97
CA VAL A 234 18.13 -12.89 19.08
C VAL A 234 19.06 -11.82 18.53
N THR A 235 18.52 -10.68 18.06
CA THR A 235 19.30 -9.63 17.41
C THR A 235 19.99 -8.68 18.38
N GLY A 236 19.53 -8.64 19.64
CA GLY A 236 19.96 -7.66 20.64
C GLY A 236 19.35 -6.27 20.45
N VAL A 237 19.46 -5.46 21.49
CA VAL A 237 18.94 -4.07 21.49
C VAL A 237 19.68 -3.14 20.54
N GLY A 238 20.93 -3.45 20.19
CA GLY A 238 21.73 -2.71 19.21
C GLY A 238 21.07 -2.63 17.83
N TYR A 239 20.23 -3.60 17.49
CA TYR A 239 19.44 -3.58 16.25
C TYR A 239 18.58 -2.31 16.12
N TRP A 240 17.90 -1.92 17.21
CA TRP A 240 17.03 -0.75 17.22
C TRP A 240 17.82 0.56 17.12
N GLN A 241 19.04 0.61 17.68
CA GLN A 241 19.91 1.77 17.56
C GLN A 241 20.31 1.98 16.09
N LEU A 242 20.78 0.92 15.43
CA LEU A 242 21.13 0.95 14.00
C LEU A 242 19.92 1.27 13.11
N LEU A 243 18.75 0.71 13.42
CA LEU A 243 17.52 1.01 12.68
C LEU A 243 17.15 2.50 12.78
N ILE A 244 17.18 3.08 13.98
CA ILE A 244 16.86 4.51 14.19
C ILE A 244 17.88 5.39 13.46
N GLU A 245 19.17 5.08 13.54
CA GLU A 245 20.23 5.79 12.82
C GLU A 245 19.98 5.76 11.30
N LYS A 246 19.76 4.57 10.72
CA LYS A 246 19.48 4.41 9.28
C LYS A 246 18.20 5.12 8.85
N LEU A 247 17.14 5.09 9.67
CA LEU A 247 15.91 5.84 9.39
C LEU A 247 16.13 7.35 9.38
N GLY A 248 16.98 7.87 10.29
CA GLY A 248 17.39 9.28 10.30
C GLY A 248 18.12 9.67 9.02
N LEU A 249 19.16 8.91 8.64
CA LEU A 249 19.91 9.12 7.40
C LEU A 249 19.01 9.05 6.16
N HIS A 250 18.06 8.10 6.15
CA HIS A 250 17.09 7.98 5.05
C HIS A 250 16.17 9.21 4.97
N ALA A 251 15.66 9.68 6.10
CA ALA A 251 14.79 10.88 6.14
C ALA A 251 15.51 12.12 5.63
N ASP A 252 16.75 12.35 6.04
CA ASP A 252 17.56 13.48 5.58
C ASP A 252 17.83 13.41 4.08
N ARG A 253 18.13 12.21 3.57
CA ARG A 253 18.35 11.98 2.15
C ARG A 253 17.06 12.20 1.32
N MET A 254 15.91 11.78 1.81
CA MET A 254 14.62 12.00 1.14
C MET A 254 14.31 13.50 0.99
N VAL A 255 14.67 14.33 1.98
CA VAL A 255 14.47 15.79 1.90
C VAL A 255 15.42 16.43 0.90
N THR A 256 16.67 15.99 0.83
CA THR A 256 17.69 16.55 -0.08
C THR A 256 17.49 16.15 -1.54
N LEU A 257 17.02 14.93 -1.79
CA LEU A 257 16.85 14.37 -3.13
C LEU A 257 15.44 14.55 -3.72
N ILE A 258 14.57 15.29 -3.05
CA ILE A 258 13.15 15.33 -3.40
C ILE A 258 12.85 15.80 -4.82
N GLY A 259 13.71 16.63 -5.41
CA GLY A 259 13.62 17.06 -6.79
C GLY A 259 14.03 15.99 -7.81
N GLU A 260 14.73 14.95 -7.38
CA GLU A 260 15.28 13.87 -8.17
C GLU A 260 14.51 12.55 -8.00
N LEU A 261 13.61 12.49 -6.99
CA LEU A 261 12.88 11.29 -6.65
C LEU A 261 11.56 11.19 -7.41
N ASP A 262 11.65 10.84 -8.68
CA ASP A 262 10.49 10.65 -9.58
C ASP A 262 9.53 9.52 -9.14
N LEU A 263 9.87 8.78 -8.08
CA LEU A 263 9.16 7.58 -7.64
C LEU A 263 8.30 7.79 -6.39
N THR A 264 8.22 9.04 -5.87
CA THR A 264 7.37 9.35 -4.73
C THR A 264 6.02 9.91 -5.16
N VAL A 265 4.99 9.59 -4.40
CA VAL A 265 3.62 10.11 -4.56
C VAL A 265 3.18 10.72 -3.23
N GLY A 266 2.10 11.49 -3.24
CA GLY A 266 1.58 12.08 -2.01
C GLY A 266 1.63 13.60 -2.02
N PRO A 267 1.02 14.25 -1.01
CA PRO A 267 0.85 15.70 -0.99
C PRO A 267 2.17 16.49 -1.02
N PHE A 268 3.18 16.03 -0.30
CA PHE A 268 4.48 16.68 -0.25
C PHE A 268 5.14 16.72 -1.63
N PHE A 269 5.23 15.56 -2.29
CA PHE A 269 5.82 15.46 -3.61
C PHE A 269 5.02 16.26 -4.66
N PHE A 270 3.69 16.13 -4.63
CA PHE A 270 2.81 16.86 -5.55
C PHE A 270 2.96 18.39 -5.40
N ALA A 271 3.06 18.88 -4.16
CA ALA A 271 3.31 20.31 -3.90
C ALA A 271 4.69 20.76 -4.41
N SER A 272 5.72 19.94 -4.22
CA SER A 272 7.08 20.21 -4.74
C SER A 272 7.13 20.23 -6.26
N MET A 273 6.41 19.34 -6.93
CA MET A 273 6.25 19.34 -8.40
C MET A 273 5.57 20.62 -8.91
N LEU A 274 4.69 21.23 -8.11
CA LEU A 274 4.03 22.50 -8.43
C LEU A 274 4.93 23.71 -8.13
N GLY A 275 6.17 23.50 -7.69
CA GLY A 275 7.15 24.53 -7.42
C GLY A 275 7.09 25.13 -6.00
N LEU A 276 6.39 24.50 -5.06
CA LEU A 276 6.42 24.95 -3.67
C LEU A 276 7.80 24.67 -3.05
N PRO A 277 8.37 25.63 -2.32
CA PRO A 277 9.59 25.41 -1.55
C PRO A 277 9.41 24.29 -0.52
N THR A 278 10.46 23.50 -0.28
CA THR A 278 10.44 22.35 0.65
C THR A 278 9.77 22.61 1.99
N PRO A 279 10.04 23.73 2.72
CA PRO A 279 9.36 24.01 3.98
C PRO A 279 7.84 24.19 3.84
N ALA A 280 7.39 24.83 2.75
CA ALA A 280 5.97 25.04 2.48
C ALA A 280 5.28 23.73 2.08
N ALA A 281 5.94 22.90 1.26
CA ALA A 281 5.44 21.58 0.88
C ALA A 281 5.33 20.64 2.09
N LEU A 282 6.30 20.66 3.02
CA LEU A 282 6.24 19.92 4.29
C LEU A 282 5.12 20.43 5.20
N ALA A 283 4.95 21.76 5.32
CA ALA A 283 3.86 22.34 6.10
C ALA A 283 2.49 21.93 5.55
N LEU A 284 2.33 21.90 4.22
CA LEU A 284 1.12 21.42 3.56
C LEU A 284 0.89 19.92 3.85
N GLN A 285 1.94 19.10 3.75
CA GLN A 285 1.87 17.66 4.06
C GLN A 285 1.36 17.44 5.48
N TRP A 286 1.96 18.08 6.48
CA TRP A 286 1.56 17.90 7.88
C TRP A 286 0.17 18.43 8.16
N THR A 287 -0.25 19.50 7.47
CA THR A 287 -1.62 20.02 7.53
C THR A 287 -2.61 18.98 7.00
N ILE A 288 -2.34 18.39 5.85
CA ILE A 288 -3.17 17.32 5.26
C ILE A 288 -3.18 16.10 6.18
N THR A 289 -2.04 15.72 6.75
CA THR A 289 -1.94 14.59 7.72
C THR A 289 -2.82 14.86 8.94
N GLY A 290 -2.79 16.06 9.50
CA GLY A 290 -3.65 16.44 10.63
C GLY A 290 -5.14 16.39 10.28
N ILE A 291 -5.52 16.93 9.12
CA ILE A 291 -6.90 16.89 8.62
C ILE A 291 -7.33 15.44 8.38
N ALA A 292 -6.47 14.60 7.83
CA ALA A 292 -6.74 13.18 7.59
C ALA A 292 -6.96 12.42 8.92
N ALA A 293 -6.12 12.65 9.92
CA ALA A 293 -6.26 12.05 11.25
C ALA A 293 -7.57 12.44 11.93
N LEU A 294 -7.91 13.75 11.92
CA LEU A 294 -9.17 14.25 12.46
C LEU A 294 -10.36 13.65 11.70
N SER A 295 -10.27 13.53 10.38
CA SER A 295 -11.33 12.97 9.55
C SER A 295 -11.56 11.50 9.87
N VAL A 296 -10.51 10.72 10.02
CA VAL A 296 -10.59 9.31 10.46
C VAL A 296 -11.31 9.24 11.81
N PHE A 297 -10.90 10.06 12.77
CA PHE A 297 -11.55 10.10 14.09
C PHE A 297 -13.04 10.42 13.99
N VAL A 298 -13.42 11.49 13.27
CA VAL A 298 -14.82 11.92 13.10
C VAL A 298 -15.68 10.85 12.43
N PHE A 299 -15.17 10.21 11.37
CA PHE A 299 -15.89 9.18 10.64
C PHE A 299 -16.08 7.91 11.49
N TRP A 300 -15.02 7.44 12.13
CA TRP A 300 -15.09 6.21 12.94
C TRP A 300 -15.92 6.39 14.21
N ARG A 301 -15.99 7.61 14.74
CA ARG A 301 -16.87 7.98 15.87
C ARG A 301 -18.35 8.01 15.48
N SER A 302 -18.66 8.34 14.24
CA SER A 302 -20.04 8.55 13.78
C SER A 302 -20.82 7.22 13.65
N PRO A 303 -21.96 7.04 14.32
CA PRO A 303 -22.83 5.87 14.10
C PRO A 303 -23.60 5.93 12.77
N ARG A 304 -23.69 7.11 12.15
CA ARG A 304 -24.45 7.36 10.90
C ARG A 304 -23.66 6.97 9.65
N ILE A 305 -22.36 6.78 9.78
CA ILE A 305 -21.49 6.44 8.65
C ILE A 305 -21.26 4.93 8.65
N GLY A 306 -21.55 4.31 7.52
CA GLY A 306 -21.38 2.90 7.33
C GLY A 306 -19.91 2.47 7.30
N PHE A 307 -19.69 1.18 7.53
CA PHE A 307 -18.33 0.61 7.63
C PHE A 307 -17.55 0.78 6.34
N ASP A 308 -18.17 0.59 5.16
CA ASP A 308 -17.49 0.69 3.88
C ASP A 308 -16.96 2.13 3.62
N ALA A 309 -17.74 3.16 4.02
CA ALA A 309 -17.28 4.56 3.94
C ALA A 309 -16.14 4.86 4.94
N LYS A 310 -16.19 4.28 6.15
CA LYS A 310 -15.10 4.37 7.14
C LYS A 310 -13.82 3.72 6.64
N ALA A 311 -13.93 2.55 6.04
CA ALA A 311 -12.80 1.83 5.46
C ALA A 311 -12.19 2.59 4.26
N ALA A 312 -13.02 3.13 3.36
CA ALA A 312 -12.55 3.97 2.26
C ALA A 312 -11.76 5.17 2.76
N LEU A 313 -12.33 5.93 3.69
CA LEU A 313 -11.66 7.11 4.24
C LEU A 313 -10.35 6.76 4.96
N LEU A 314 -10.30 5.64 5.71
CA LEU A 314 -9.09 5.20 6.39
C LEU A 314 -7.97 4.91 5.38
N LEU A 315 -8.25 4.17 4.30
CA LEU A 315 -7.26 3.88 3.25
C LEU A 315 -6.78 5.15 2.53
N ILE A 316 -7.69 6.07 2.20
CA ILE A 316 -7.35 7.38 1.61
C ILE A 316 -6.45 8.16 2.57
N ALA A 317 -6.83 8.22 3.84
CA ALA A 317 -6.10 8.95 4.87
C ALA A 317 -4.69 8.37 5.10
N ILE A 318 -4.53 7.03 5.08
CA ILE A 318 -3.21 6.37 5.16
C ILE A 318 -2.30 6.86 4.03
N LEU A 319 -2.79 6.86 2.79
CA LEU A 319 -2.00 7.31 1.64
C LEU A 319 -1.72 8.81 1.64
N LEU A 320 -2.60 9.64 2.19
CA LEU A 320 -2.40 11.09 2.31
C LEU A 320 -1.47 11.49 3.46
N SER A 321 -1.26 10.59 4.44
CA SER A 321 -0.55 10.93 5.68
C SER A 321 0.94 10.68 5.65
N ALA A 322 1.41 9.79 4.77
CA ALA A 322 2.83 9.45 4.69
C ALA A 322 3.58 10.54 3.89
N PRO A 323 4.56 11.24 4.51
CA PRO A 323 5.29 12.32 3.82
C PRO A 323 6.16 11.80 2.67
N TYR A 324 6.66 10.58 2.81
CA TYR A 324 7.47 9.90 1.80
C TYR A 324 6.75 8.63 1.34
N LEU A 325 5.73 8.83 0.49
CA LEU A 325 4.95 7.74 -0.06
C LEU A 325 5.54 7.33 -1.40
N TRP A 326 6.03 6.10 -1.48
CA TRP A 326 6.51 5.55 -2.72
C TRP A 326 5.34 5.10 -3.61
N TYR A 327 5.52 5.16 -4.91
CA TYR A 327 4.49 4.85 -5.91
C TYR A 327 3.88 3.45 -5.78
N TYR A 328 4.61 2.48 -5.29
CA TYR A 328 4.11 1.12 -5.06
C TYR A 328 3.10 1.02 -3.90
N GLU A 329 3.05 2.01 -3.01
CA GLU A 329 2.02 2.07 -1.96
C GLU A 329 0.64 2.44 -2.53
N ALA A 330 0.59 3.04 -3.71
CA ALA A 330 -0.65 3.28 -4.45
C ALA A 330 -1.38 1.97 -4.82
N ALA A 331 -0.79 0.80 -4.60
CA ALA A 331 -1.45 -0.49 -4.62
C ALA A 331 -2.71 -0.57 -3.72
N MET A 332 -2.88 0.35 -2.76
CA MET A 332 -4.11 0.43 -1.95
C MET A 332 -5.30 1.06 -2.70
N MET A 333 -5.08 1.78 -3.79
CA MET A 333 -6.12 2.55 -4.48
C MET A 333 -7.29 1.72 -5.01
N PRO A 334 -7.12 0.50 -5.57
CA PRO A 334 -8.25 -0.34 -5.97
C PRO A 334 -9.18 -0.71 -4.81
N ALA A 335 -8.62 -0.93 -3.61
CA ALA A 335 -9.43 -1.19 -2.41
C ALA A 335 -10.23 0.05 -1.97
N ILE A 336 -9.66 1.27 -2.14
CA ILE A 336 -10.40 2.52 -1.95
C ILE A 336 -11.60 2.57 -2.90
N GLY A 337 -11.39 2.33 -4.19
CA GLY A 337 -12.44 2.30 -5.20
C GLY A 337 -13.55 1.30 -4.85
N LEU A 338 -13.18 0.10 -4.41
CA LEU A 338 -14.12 -0.92 -3.96
C LEU A 338 -14.99 -0.42 -2.80
N PHE A 339 -14.40 0.13 -1.75
CA PHE A 339 -15.14 0.61 -0.60
C PHE A 339 -16.00 1.84 -0.90
N LEU A 340 -15.53 2.77 -1.75
CA LEU A 340 -16.33 3.91 -2.20
C LEU A 340 -17.53 3.48 -3.02
N LEU A 341 -17.40 2.46 -3.88
CA LEU A 341 -18.51 1.88 -4.64
C LEU A 341 -19.51 1.17 -3.72
N ARG A 342 -19.02 0.35 -2.77
CA ARG A 342 -19.85 -0.31 -1.76
C ARG A 342 -20.60 0.68 -0.88
N ALA A 343 -19.96 1.77 -0.49
CA ALA A 343 -20.58 2.86 0.29
C ALA A 343 -21.62 3.66 -0.52
N GLY A 344 -21.64 3.56 -1.85
CA GLY A 344 -22.48 4.37 -2.74
C GLY A 344 -22.00 5.81 -2.90
N ILE A 345 -20.76 6.10 -2.47
CA ILE A 345 -20.10 7.39 -2.69
C ILE A 345 -19.73 7.53 -4.17
N LEU A 346 -19.21 6.46 -4.77
CA LEU A 346 -19.07 6.33 -6.21
C LEU A 346 -20.17 5.40 -6.75
N THR A 347 -20.57 5.63 -7.99
CA THR A 347 -21.64 4.89 -8.68
C THR A 347 -21.22 4.58 -10.12
N THR A 348 -22.09 4.00 -10.92
CA THR A 348 -21.86 3.73 -12.34
C THR A 348 -22.07 4.95 -13.26
N ARG A 349 -22.18 6.18 -12.73
CA ARG A 349 -22.20 7.41 -13.52
C ARG A 349 -20.86 7.63 -14.22
N PRO A 350 -20.80 8.24 -15.42
CA PRO A 350 -19.57 8.36 -16.20
C PRO A 350 -18.38 8.98 -15.44
N LEU A 351 -18.59 10.09 -14.73
CA LEU A 351 -17.53 10.73 -13.95
C LEU A 351 -17.04 9.86 -12.78
N HIS A 352 -17.95 9.12 -12.13
CA HIS A 352 -17.59 8.18 -11.07
C HIS A 352 -16.84 6.97 -11.62
N LEU A 353 -17.21 6.48 -12.81
CA LEU A 353 -16.47 5.41 -13.49
C LEU A 353 -15.06 5.85 -13.89
N LEU A 354 -14.89 7.11 -14.30
CA LEU A 354 -13.56 7.68 -14.57
C LEU A 354 -12.70 7.73 -13.29
N LEU A 355 -13.26 8.19 -12.17
CA LEU A 355 -12.55 8.18 -10.88
C LEU A 355 -12.23 6.75 -10.42
N LEU A 356 -13.17 5.81 -10.58
CA LEU A 356 -12.92 4.39 -10.30
C LEU A 356 -11.80 3.84 -11.17
N LEU A 357 -11.72 4.23 -12.45
CA LEU A 357 -10.67 3.80 -13.36
C LEU A 357 -9.30 4.35 -12.90
N PHE A 358 -9.21 5.61 -12.49
CA PHE A 358 -7.96 6.17 -11.96
C PHE A 358 -7.54 5.51 -10.63
N LEU A 359 -8.49 5.21 -9.75
CA LEU A 359 -8.22 4.42 -8.53
C LEU A 359 -7.73 3.00 -8.89
N TRP A 360 -8.28 2.41 -9.93
CA TRP A 360 -7.94 1.09 -10.42
C TRP A 360 -6.54 1.02 -11.03
N ILE A 361 -6.17 2.00 -11.83
CA ILE A 361 -4.84 2.11 -12.45
C ILE A 361 -3.81 2.50 -11.39
N GLY A 362 -4.16 3.40 -10.46
CA GLY A 362 -3.25 3.93 -9.45
C GLY A 362 -1.95 4.43 -10.08
N ALA A 363 -0.83 3.99 -9.56
CA ALA A 363 0.50 4.25 -10.12
C ALA A 363 0.93 3.24 -11.20
N GLY A 364 0.03 2.37 -11.69
CA GLY A 364 0.37 1.37 -12.71
C GLY A 364 0.84 1.97 -14.04
N LEU A 365 0.36 3.17 -14.40
CA LEU A 365 0.86 3.92 -15.56
C LEU A 365 2.33 4.33 -15.39
N GLN A 366 2.84 4.41 -14.17
CA GLN A 366 4.25 4.71 -13.96
C GLN A 366 5.15 3.56 -14.39
N SER A 367 4.73 2.33 -14.16
CA SER A 367 5.45 1.18 -14.70
C SER A 367 5.56 1.30 -16.24
N ALA A 368 4.47 1.73 -16.88
CA ALA A 368 4.50 2.00 -18.32
C ALA A 368 5.45 3.15 -18.70
N ASN A 369 5.45 4.24 -17.93
CA ASN A 369 6.29 5.39 -18.21
C ASN A 369 7.78 5.09 -18.05
N VAL A 370 8.16 4.37 -17.00
CA VAL A 370 9.56 3.95 -16.77
C VAL A 370 10.11 3.13 -17.94
N PHE A 371 9.28 2.25 -18.51
CA PHE A 371 9.72 1.38 -19.62
C PHE A 371 9.63 2.04 -21.00
N LEU A 372 8.62 2.87 -21.23
CA LEU A 372 8.34 3.42 -22.56
C LEU A 372 8.78 4.87 -22.74
N HIS A 373 9.26 5.52 -21.68
CA HIS A 373 9.67 6.94 -21.68
C HIS A 373 8.59 7.84 -22.31
N LEU A 374 7.31 7.56 -21.99
CA LEU A 374 6.17 8.25 -22.59
C LEU A 374 6.17 9.75 -22.29
N VAL A 375 6.62 10.12 -21.11
CA VAL A 375 6.77 11.50 -20.66
C VAL A 375 8.16 11.63 -20.05
N PRO A 376 9.12 12.24 -20.75
CA PRO A 376 10.44 12.50 -20.20
C PRO A 376 10.33 13.37 -18.94
N ASP A 377 11.16 13.10 -17.95
CA ASP A 377 11.36 13.89 -16.73
C ASP A 377 10.10 14.16 -15.90
N ARG A 378 9.00 13.41 -16.10
CA ARG A 378 7.76 13.56 -15.34
C ARG A 378 7.19 12.24 -14.86
N TYR A 379 6.68 12.30 -13.64
CA TYR A 379 6.12 11.16 -12.96
C TYR A 379 4.59 11.09 -13.14
N LEU A 380 4.12 10.26 -14.07
CA LEU A 380 2.67 10.10 -14.34
C LEU A 380 1.89 9.61 -13.12
N GLY A 381 2.49 8.72 -12.31
CA GLY A 381 1.87 8.23 -11.09
C GLY A 381 1.56 9.34 -10.10
N GLY A 382 2.52 10.24 -9.84
CA GLY A 382 2.34 11.37 -8.92
C GLY A 382 1.26 12.34 -9.37
N LEU A 383 1.15 12.58 -10.67
CA LEU A 383 0.13 13.47 -11.25
C LEU A 383 -1.30 12.91 -11.12
N ILE A 384 -1.47 11.58 -10.97
CA ILE A 384 -2.77 10.94 -10.86
C ILE A 384 -3.11 10.64 -9.42
N VAL A 385 -2.18 10.03 -8.67
CA VAL A 385 -2.44 9.48 -7.33
C VAL A 385 -2.94 10.54 -6.36
N THR A 386 -2.18 11.62 -6.19
CA THR A 386 -2.52 12.65 -5.17
C THR A 386 -3.81 13.40 -5.47
N PRO A 387 -4.06 13.91 -6.70
CA PRO A 387 -5.33 14.55 -7.00
C PRO A 387 -6.54 13.62 -6.84
N VAL A 388 -6.44 12.36 -7.27
CA VAL A 388 -7.54 11.37 -7.12
C VAL A 388 -7.82 11.08 -5.64
N LEU A 389 -6.80 10.97 -4.81
CA LEU A 389 -6.96 10.81 -3.35
C LEU A 389 -7.63 12.03 -2.72
N LEU A 390 -7.24 13.25 -3.09
CA LEU A 390 -7.84 14.49 -2.56
C LEU A 390 -9.31 14.62 -2.99
N ILE A 391 -9.64 14.31 -4.25
CA ILE A 391 -11.02 14.34 -4.75
C ILE A 391 -11.86 13.31 -4.00
N THR A 392 -11.38 12.07 -3.86
CA THR A 392 -12.13 11.02 -3.16
C THR A 392 -12.27 11.29 -1.67
N PHE A 393 -11.27 11.92 -1.05
CA PHE A 393 -11.35 12.41 0.32
C PHE A 393 -12.47 13.45 0.48
N ALA A 394 -12.56 14.44 -0.42
CA ALA A 394 -13.61 15.45 -0.43
C ALA A 394 -15.02 14.82 -0.64
N LEU A 395 -15.13 13.80 -1.51
CA LEU A 395 -16.39 13.08 -1.72
C LEU A 395 -16.83 12.31 -0.45
N CYS A 396 -15.90 11.74 0.31
CA CYS A 396 -16.23 11.14 1.61
C CYS A 396 -16.82 12.17 2.57
N TRP A 397 -16.23 13.37 2.67
CA TRP A 397 -16.76 14.44 3.48
C TRP A 397 -18.12 14.93 3.03
N HIS A 398 -18.34 15.10 1.72
CA HIS A 398 -19.65 15.42 1.17
C HIS A 398 -20.71 14.37 1.58
N HIS A 399 -20.38 13.07 1.51
CA HIS A 399 -21.23 11.99 1.95
C HIS A 399 -21.59 12.09 3.46
N LEU A 400 -20.61 12.39 4.33
CA LEU A 400 -20.87 12.59 5.75
C LEU A 400 -21.84 13.76 6.00
N LEU A 401 -21.61 14.89 5.33
CA LEU A 401 -22.45 16.08 5.48
C LEU A 401 -23.89 15.82 4.99
N ALA A 402 -24.05 15.12 3.88
CA ALA A 402 -25.36 14.70 3.38
C ALA A 402 -26.10 13.78 4.37
N ALA A 403 -25.40 12.80 4.96
CA ALA A 403 -25.95 11.92 5.97
C ALA A 403 -26.38 12.64 7.26
N ARG A 404 -25.69 13.74 7.63
CA ARG A 404 -26.07 14.59 8.77
C ARG A 404 -27.34 15.39 8.48
N LYS A 405 -27.44 15.99 7.28
CA LYS A 405 -28.61 16.77 6.86
C LYS A 405 -29.88 15.93 6.74
N ALA A 406 -29.78 14.69 6.29
CA ALA A 406 -30.93 13.78 6.17
C ALA A 406 -31.49 13.31 7.54
N ALA A 407 -30.77 13.55 8.63
CA ALA A 407 -31.14 13.16 9.99
C ALA A 407 -31.55 14.36 10.89
N SER A 408 -31.40 15.58 10.40
CA SER A 408 -31.93 16.82 11.00
C SER A 408 -33.30 17.15 10.45
#